data_4649e38528b459010a0e41de5c419bb7
#
_entry.id   4649e38528b459010a0e41de5c419bb7
#
_cell.length_a   1.000
_cell.length_b   1.000
_cell.length_c   1.000
_cell.angle_alpha   90.00
_cell.angle_beta   90.00
_cell.angle_gamma   90.00
#
_symmetry.space_group_name_H-M   'P 1'
#
loop_
_entity.id
_entity.type
_entity.pdbx_description
1 polymer ?
#
loop_
_entity_poly.entity_id
_entity_poly.type
_entity_poly.pdbx_seq_one_letter_code
_entity_poly.pdbx_strand_id
1 'polypeptide(L)'
;MVSVSTVNSQASLKHIMKTEREMLQAMERISSGSRINNAGDDAAGAAISDRMLATVRALDMSIRNASDVLSMAQVAESAINEHSQALQRIRELSIQAATDILNAEQRIYLQTEADQLLQEMDRVARDTTFNEIAVLDGTFADRRFQIGTHEREKAVISVANMRIDKIGAFQSSTSMDEAGTA
;
A
#
# COMPACT_ATOMS: atom_id res chain seq x y z
N MET A 1 70.06 -42.88 4.04
CA MET A 1 69.20 -42.68 2.86
C MET A 1 67.67 -42.74 3.17
N VAL A 2 67.26 -42.99 4.41
CA VAL A 2 65.83 -43.13 4.79
C VAL A 2 65.14 -41.77 4.96
N SER A 3 65.80 -40.68 5.29
CA SER A 3 65.26 -39.38 5.61
C SER A 3 64.71 -38.58 4.40
N VAL A 4 65.25 -38.75 3.21
CA VAL A 4 64.81 -38.05 1.99
C VAL A 4 63.55 -38.67 1.42
N SER A 5 63.36 -39.97 1.51
CA SER A 5 62.17 -40.67 1.08
C SER A 5 60.93 -40.33 1.93
N THR A 6 61.08 -40.16 3.25
CA THR A 6 59.98 -39.79 4.15
C THR A 6 59.52 -38.34 3.97
N VAL A 7 60.48 -37.42 3.70
CA VAL A 7 60.15 -36.01 3.41
C VAL A 7 59.35 -35.88 2.10
N ASN A 8 59.73 -36.61 1.04
CA ASN A 8 59.01 -36.61 -0.22
C ASN A 8 57.62 -37.26 -0.09
N SER A 9 57.47 -38.33 0.70
CA SER A 9 56.16 -38.93 0.98
C SER A 9 55.22 -37.97 1.75
N GLN A 10 55.74 -37.26 2.75
CA GLN A 10 54.99 -36.26 3.49
C GLN A 10 54.60 -35.05 2.64
N ALA A 11 55.44 -34.61 1.73
CA ALA A 11 55.12 -33.54 0.78
C ALA A 11 54.00 -33.97 -0.19
N SER A 12 54.07 -35.20 -0.70
CA SER A 12 53.03 -35.77 -1.57
C SER A 12 51.67 -35.91 -0.86
N LEU A 13 51.65 -36.37 0.39
CA LEU A 13 50.44 -36.46 1.20
C LEU A 13 49.81 -35.08 1.45
N LYS A 14 50.62 -34.05 1.72
CA LYS A 14 50.14 -32.68 1.87
C LYS A 14 49.53 -32.14 0.56
N HIS A 15 50.13 -32.46 -0.59
CA HIS A 15 49.56 -32.10 -1.89
C HIS A 15 48.22 -32.78 -2.15
N ILE A 16 48.12 -34.10 -1.88
CA ILE A 16 46.88 -34.84 -2.04
C ILE A 16 45.78 -34.25 -1.16
N MET A 17 46.02 -34.02 0.13
CA MET A 17 45.08 -33.42 1.07
C MET A 17 44.66 -32.00 0.69
N LYS A 18 45.56 -31.24 0.06
CA LYS A 18 45.23 -29.90 -0.44
C LYS A 18 44.30 -29.97 -1.65
N THR A 19 44.65 -30.82 -2.64
CA THR A 19 43.82 -31.00 -3.84
C THR A 19 42.45 -31.55 -3.51
N GLU A 20 42.35 -32.48 -2.56
CA GLU A 20 41.08 -33.01 -2.08
C GLU A 20 40.21 -31.91 -1.44
N ARG A 21 40.78 -31.04 -0.62
CA ARG A 21 40.06 -29.89 -0.04
C ARG A 21 39.58 -28.90 -1.12
N GLU A 22 40.46 -28.59 -2.09
CA GLU A 22 40.12 -27.70 -3.22
C GLU A 22 39.00 -28.30 -4.07
N MET A 23 38.99 -29.60 -4.29
CA MET A 23 37.95 -30.32 -5.02
C MET A 23 36.64 -30.31 -4.26
N LEU A 24 36.63 -30.59 -2.95
CA LEU A 24 35.42 -30.52 -2.12
C LEU A 24 34.84 -29.09 -2.11
N GLN A 25 35.67 -28.08 -1.99
CA GLN A 25 35.23 -26.67 -2.04
C GLN A 25 34.69 -26.29 -3.41
N ALA A 26 35.29 -26.79 -4.50
CA ALA A 26 34.76 -26.58 -5.85
C ALA A 26 33.40 -27.28 -6.04
N MET A 27 33.22 -28.51 -5.54
CA MET A 27 31.96 -29.22 -5.54
C MET A 27 30.88 -28.49 -4.74
N GLU A 28 31.22 -27.97 -3.56
CA GLU A 28 30.29 -27.16 -2.73
C GLU A 28 29.83 -25.91 -3.46
N ARG A 29 30.74 -25.19 -4.13
CA ARG A 29 30.40 -24.01 -4.95
C ARG A 29 29.51 -24.34 -6.13
N ILE A 30 29.74 -25.47 -6.81
CA ILE A 30 28.89 -25.91 -7.92
C ILE A 30 27.50 -26.32 -7.42
N SER A 31 27.45 -27.05 -6.30
CA SER A 31 26.19 -27.52 -5.73
C SER A 31 25.32 -26.39 -5.19
N SER A 32 25.93 -25.38 -4.53
CA SER A 32 25.23 -24.23 -4.00
C SER A 32 24.92 -23.15 -5.03
N GLY A 33 25.63 -23.18 -6.18
CA GLY A 33 25.59 -22.10 -7.17
C GLY A 33 26.19 -20.77 -6.67
N SER A 34 26.81 -20.77 -5.49
CA SER A 34 27.42 -19.60 -4.86
C SER A 34 28.94 -19.72 -4.76
N ARG A 35 29.65 -18.65 -5.05
CA ARG A 35 31.11 -18.60 -4.93
C ARG A 35 31.56 -18.55 -3.48
N ILE A 36 30.79 -17.94 -2.60
CA ILE A 36 31.07 -17.75 -1.18
C ILE A 36 29.99 -18.51 -0.41
N ASN A 37 30.39 -19.61 0.25
CA ASN A 37 29.48 -20.44 1.05
C ASN A 37 29.76 -20.31 2.55
N ASN A 38 31.00 -20.06 2.90
CA ASN A 38 31.44 -19.96 4.29
C ASN A 38 32.16 -18.61 4.52
N ALA A 39 32.01 -18.06 5.73
CA ALA A 39 32.75 -16.86 6.13
C ALA A 39 34.27 -17.03 6.04
N GLY A 40 34.76 -18.29 6.05
CA GLY A 40 36.18 -18.63 5.85
C GLY A 40 36.68 -18.44 4.41
N ASP A 41 35.77 -18.41 3.40
CA ASP A 41 36.14 -18.21 2.01
C ASP A 41 36.45 -16.72 1.71
N ASP A 42 35.60 -15.85 2.19
CA ASP A 42 35.71 -14.39 2.06
C ASP A 42 34.72 -13.72 3.03
N ALA A 43 35.20 -13.39 4.22
CA ALA A 43 34.38 -12.77 5.27
C ALA A 43 33.83 -11.37 4.85
N ALA A 44 34.65 -10.60 4.11
CA ALA A 44 34.22 -9.28 3.65
C ALA A 44 33.16 -9.38 2.55
N GLY A 45 33.36 -10.27 1.56
CA GLY A 45 32.43 -10.55 0.50
C GLY A 45 31.11 -11.15 1.02
N ALA A 46 31.16 -12.04 2.01
CA ALA A 46 29.98 -12.60 2.66
C ALA A 46 29.15 -11.51 3.34
N ALA A 47 29.76 -10.65 4.14
CA ALA A 47 29.08 -9.55 4.82
C ALA A 47 28.42 -8.56 3.83
N ILE A 48 29.07 -8.26 2.71
CA ILE A 48 28.51 -7.41 1.66
C ILE A 48 27.33 -8.11 0.98
N SER A 49 27.47 -9.40 0.65
CA SER A 49 26.43 -10.20 0.01
C SER A 49 25.18 -10.30 0.88
N ASP A 50 25.34 -10.57 2.18
CA ASP A 50 24.24 -10.64 3.13
C ASP A 50 23.50 -9.29 3.26
N ARG A 51 24.25 -8.20 3.30
CA ARG A 51 23.67 -6.85 3.32
C ARG A 51 22.91 -6.54 2.03
N MET A 52 23.46 -6.91 0.87
CA MET A 52 22.79 -6.74 -0.41
C MET A 52 21.52 -7.59 -0.47
N LEU A 53 21.57 -8.84 -0.03
CA LEU A 53 20.42 -9.73 0.01
C LEU A 53 19.30 -9.18 0.92
N ALA A 54 19.68 -8.66 2.09
CA ALA A 54 18.74 -7.99 2.99
C ALA A 54 18.10 -6.75 2.31
N THR A 55 18.90 -5.96 1.59
CA THR A 55 18.39 -4.81 0.83
C THR A 55 17.43 -5.23 -0.29
N VAL A 56 17.76 -6.27 -1.05
CA VAL A 56 16.88 -6.80 -2.11
C VAL A 56 15.55 -7.27 -1.52
N ARG A 57 15.58 -8.04 -0.43
CA ARG A 57 14.36 -8.50 0.26
C ARG A 57 13.52 -7.33 0.78
N ALA A 58 14.17 -6.29 1.30
CA ALA A 58 13.48 -5.08 1.76
C ALA A 58 12.82 -4.32 0.58
N LEU A 59 13.50 -4.24 -0.58
CA LEU A 59 12.94 -3.65 -1.79
C LEU A 59 11.74 -4.46 -2.31
N ASP A 60 11.80 -5.79 -2.30
CA ASP A 60 10.68 -6.65 -2.70
C ASP A 60 9.45 -6.43 -1.81
N MET A 61 9.66 -6.25 -0.49
CA MET A 61 8.57 -5.89 0.41
C MET A 61 8.04 -4.48 0.14
N SER A 62 8.93 -3.53 -0.16
CA SER A 62 8.55 -2.16 -0.49
C SER A 62 7.71 -2.08 -1.76
N ILE A 63 8.03 -2.88 -2.78
CA ILE A 63 7.24 -3.00 -4.01
C ILE A 63 5.85 -3.55 -3.71
N ARG A 64 5.73 -4.58 -2.87
CA ARG A 64 4.43 -5.11 -2.45
C ARG A 64 3.62 -4.06 -1.69
N ASN A 65 4.22 -3.38 -0.71
CA ASN A 65 3.56 -2.31 0.02
C ASN A 65 3.07 -1.19 -0.91
N ALA A 66 3.87 -0.80 -1.91
CA ALA A 66 3.49 0.20 -2.89
C ALA A 66 2.31 -0.28 -3.77
N SER A 67 2.28 -1.56 -4.14
CA SER A 67 1.17 -2.16 -4.88
C SER A 67 -0.13 -2.18 -4.06
N ASP A 68 -0.04 -2.51 -2.76
CA ASP A 68 -1.19 -2.48 -1.86
C ASP A 68 -1.75 -1.06 -1.72
N VAL A 69 -0.88 -0.06 -1.61
CA VAL A 69 -1.26 1.36 -1.59
C VAL A 69 -1.96 1.78 -2.87
N LEU A 70 -1.45 1.36 -4.03
CA LEU A 70 -2.09 1.64 -5.32
C LEU A 70 -3.47 0.99 -5.41
N SER A 71 -3.60 -0.25 -4.96
CA SER A 71 -4.89 -0.96 -4.93
C SER A 71 -5.90 -0.27 -4.03
N MET A 72 -5.48 0.19 -2.86
CA MET A 72 -6.30 0.98 -1.96
C MET A 72 -6.72 2.32 -2.60
N ALA A 73 -5.78 3.02 -3.25
CA ALA A 73 -6.07 4.28 -3.93
C ALA A 73 -7.11 4.10 -5.05
N GLN A 74 -7.06 3.00 -5.81
CA GLN A 74 -8.04 2.66 -6.84
C GLN A 74 -9.44 2.42 -6.25
N VAL A 75 -9.54 1.76 -5.08
CA VAL A 75 -10.81 1.57 -4.38
C VAL A 75 -11.38 2.93 -3.95
N ALA A 76 -10.55 3.79 -3.37
CA ALA A 76 -10.97 5.14 -2.98
C ALA A 76 -11.40 5.97 -4.19
N GLU A 77 -10.66 5.92 -5.30
CA GLU A 77 -10.97 6.63 -6.55
C GLU A 77 -12.32 6.17 -7.12
N SER A 78 -12.58 4.87 -7.13
CA SER A 78 -13.87 4.34 -7.61
C SER A 78 -15.03 4.90 -6.80
N ALA A 79 -14.95 4.88 -5.48
CA ALA A 79 -15.99 5.40 -4.61
C ALA A 79 -16.15 6.94 -4.72
N ILE A 80 -15.06 7.68 -4.90
CA ILE A 80 -15.10 9.13 -5.14
C ILE A 80 -15.78 9.44 -6.49
N ASN A 81 -15.57 8.61 -7.51
CA ASN A 81 -16.26 8.75 -8.80
C ASN A 81 -17.77 8.53 -8.66
N GLU A 82 -18.22 7.56 -7.86
CA GLU A 82 -19.65 7.38 -7.53
C GLU A 82 -20.23 8.61 -6.84
N HIS A 83 -19.51 9.18 -5.86
CA HIS A 83 -19.89 10.43 -5.22
C HIS A 83 -20.04 11.58 -6.21
N SER A 84 -19.08 11.70 -7.15
CA SER A 84 -19.10 12.74 -8.18
C SER A 84 -20.33 12.62 -9.08
N GLN A 85 -20.70 11.40 -9.47
CA GLN A 85 -21.90 11.14 -10.28
C GLN A 85 -23.19 11.48 -9.50
N ALA A 86 -23.27 11.08 -8.23
CA ALA A 86 -24.40 11.40 -7.38
C ALA A 86 -24.57 12.92 -7.19
N LEU A 87 -23.47 13.65 -6.95
CA LEU A 87 -23.48 15.11 -6.83
C LEU A 87 -23.91 15.80 -8.13
N GLN A 88 -23.48 15.31 -9.28
CA GLN A 88 -23.93 15.81 -10.58
C GLN A 88 -25.45 15.60 -10.75
N ARG A 89 -25.95 14.43 -10.37
CA ARG A 89 -27.38 14.14 -10.43
C ARG A 89 -28.20 15.04 -9.49
N ILE A 90 -27.73 15.24 -8.26
CA ILE A 90 -28.35 16.18 -7.31
C ILE A 90 -28.40 17.59 -7.89
N ARG A 91 -27.30 18.03 -8.55
CA ARG A 91 -27.27 19.34 -9.22
C ARG A 91 -28.31 19.43 -10.35
N GLU A 92 -28.47 18.40 -11.16
CA GLU A 92 -29.52 18.35 -12.21
C GLU A 92 -30.90 18.48 -11.59
N LEU A 93 -31.18 17.69 -10.53
CA LEU A 93 -32.47 17.75 -9.81
C LEU A 93 -32.74 19.15 -9.23
N SER A 94 -31.69 19.78 -8.68
CA SER A 94 -31.78 21.14 -8.13
C SER A 94 -32.12 22.18 -9.22
N ILE A 95 -31.49 22.08 -10.39
CA ILE A 95 -31.80 22.96 -11.53
C ILE A 95 -33.23 22.72 -12.01
N GLN A 96 -33.69 21.47 -12.08
CA GLN A 96 -35.05 21.11 -12.45
C GLN A 96 -36.05 21.65 -11.43
N ALA A 97 -35.78 21.51 -10.14
CA ALA A 97 -36.64 21.99 -9.07
C ALA A 97 -36.74 23.53 -9.01
N ALA A 98 -35.73 24.25 -9.50
CA ALA A 98 -35.72 25.71 -9.57
C ALA A 98 -36.66 26.28 -10.63
N THR A 99 -37.24 25.46 -11.49
CA THR A 99 -38.19 25.90 -12.53
C THR A 99 -39.57 26.16 -11.93
N ASP A 100 -40.15 27.33 -12.21
CA ASP A 100 -41.47 27.73 -11.66
C ASP A 100 -42.68 26.97 -12.24
N ILE A 101 -42.45 26.14 -13.27
CA ILE A 101 -43.52 25.34 -13.90
C ILE A 101 -43.92 24.15 -13.03
N LEU A 102 -43.06 23.72 -12.08
CA LEU A 102 -43.30 22.56 -11.23
C LEU A 102 -44.23 22.90 -10.07
N ASN A 103 -45.22 22.02 -9.83
CA ASN A 103 -46.08 22.11 -8.66
C ASN A 103 -45.33 21.59 -7.38
N ALA A 104 -45.95 21.86 -6.22
CA ALA A 104 -45.32 21.46 -4.94
C ALA A 104 -45.12 19.95 -4.82
N GLU A 105 -46.02 19.14 -5.31
CA GLU A 105 -45.93 17.67 -5.25
C GLU A 105 -44.78 17.16 -6.11
N GLN A 106 -44.59 17.70 -7.31
CA GLN A 106 -43.46 17.35 -8.18
C GLN A 106 -42.13 17.74 -7.56
N ARG A 107 -42.02 18.87 -6.86
CA ARG A 107 -40.81 19.26 -6.13
C ARG A 107 -40.49 18.30 -4.98
N ILE A 108 -41.52 17.77 -4.28
CA ILE A 108 -41.37 16.76 -3.24
C ILE A 108 -40.79 15.46 -3.83
N TYR A 109 -41.20 15.04 -5.03
CA TYR A 109 -40.60 13.85 -5.67
C TYR A 109 -39.11 14.05 -5.99
N LEU A 110 -38.74 15.23 -6.52
CA LEU A 110 -37.35 15.57 -6.79
C LEU A 110 -36.50 15.62 -5.50
N GLN A 111 -37.09 16.17 -4.42
CA GLN A 111 -36.45 16.19 -3.11
C GLN A 111 -36.22 14.76 -2.58
N THR A 112 -37.24 13.89 -2.72
CA THR A 112 -37.09 12.48 -2.28
C THR A 112 -35.99 11.76 -3.04
N GLU A 113 -35.87 12.00 -4.36
CA GLU A 113 -34.76 11.44 -5.16
C GLU A 113 -33.40 11.98 -4.68
N ALA A 114 -33.30 13.29 -4.42
CA ALA A 114 -32.06 13.89 -3.90
C ALA A 114 -31.67 13.32 -2.52
N ASP A 115 -32.66 13.15 -1.63
CA ASP A 115 -32.43 12.57 -0.30
C ASP A 115 -31.95 11.11 -0.38
N GLN A 116 -32.48 10.33 -1.32
CA GLN A 116 -32.01 8.96 -1.56
C GLN A 116 -30.54 8.93 -2.07
N LEU A 117 -30.20 9.83 -2.99
CA LEU A 117 -28.82 9.96 -3.48
C LEU A 117 -27.86 10.37 -2.36
N LEU A 118 -28.28 11.29 -1.48
CA LEU A 118 -27.48 11.67 -0.31
C LEU A 118 -27.28 10.49 0.65
N GLN A 119 -28.33 9.70 0.92
CA GLN A 119 -28.21 8.50 1.75
C GLN A 119 -27.28 7.47 1.13
N GLU A 120 -27.34 7.29 -0.19
CA GLU A 120 -26.44 6.37 -0.89
C GLU A 120 -24.99 6.84 -0.83
N MET A 121 -24.73 8.15 -0.99
CA MET A 121 -23.37 8.71 -0.80
C MET A 121 -22.85 8.46 0.61
N ASP A 122 -23.66 8.67 1.66
CA ASP A 122 -23.23 8.41 3.03
C ASP A 122 -22.99 6.92 3.27
N ARG A 123 -23.79 6.04 2.66
CA ARG A 123 -23.58 4.60 2.69
C ARG A 123 -22.24 4.21 2.02
N VAL A 124 -21.98 4.71 0.81
CA VAL A 124 -20.72 4.45 0.10
C VAL A 124 -19.52 4.93 0.93
N ALA A 125 -19.63 6.12 1.54
CA ALA A 125 -18.55 6.67 2.38
C ALA A 125 -18.25 5.81 3.63
N ARG A 126 -19.26 5.15 4.19
CA ARG A 126 -19.09 4.27 5.37
C ARG A 126 -18.64 2.87 4.99
N ASP A 127 -19.23 2.31 3.92
CA ASP A 127 -19.06 0.90 3.57
C ASP A 127 -17.81 0.65 2.74
N THR A 128 -17.22 1.71 2.13
CA THR A 128 -15.97 1.56 1.38
C THR A 128 -14.81 1.29 2.31
N THR A 129 -14.41 0.02 2.33
CA THR A 129 -13.29 -0.45 3.13
C THR A 129 -12.22 -1.12 2.26
N PHE A 130 -10.98 -1.02 2.66
CA PHE A 130 -9.85 -1.78 2.13
C PHE A 130 -9.20 -2.54 3.27
N ASN A 131 -9.19 -3.88 3.17
CA ASN A 131 -8.67 -4.75 4.24
C ASN A 131 -9.28 -4.41 5.63
N GLU A 132 -10.62 -4.27 5.69
CA GLU A 132 -11.41 -3.92 6.89
C GLU A 132 -11.13 -2.49 7.45
N ILE A 133 -10.35 -1.68 6.75
CA ILE A 133 -10.07 -0.30 7.11
C ILE A 133 -10.95 0.61 6.27
N ALA A 134 -11.77 1.45 6.90
CA ALA A 134 -12.55 2.46 6.20
C ALA A 134 -11.62 3.51 5.57
N VAL A 135 -11.90 3.87 4.31
CA VAL A 135 -11.02 4.74 3.53
C VAL A 135 -11.58 6.16 3.39
N LEU A 136 -12.92 6.32 3.43
CA LEU A 136 -13.63 7.56 3.10
C LEU A 136 -14.33 8.22 4.29
N ASP A 137 -14.29 7.62 5.46
CA ASP A 137 -14.97 8.10 6.67
C ASP A 137 -14.23 9.21 7.43
N GLY A 138 -13.03 9.58 6.95
CA GLY A 138 -12.16 10.58 7.57
C GLY A 138 -11.20 10.03 8.63
N THR A 139 -11.26 8.74 8.93
CA THR A 139 -10.28 8.10 9.84
C THR A 139 -8.97 7.78 9.14
N PHE A 140 -8.97 7.82 7.80
CA PHE A 140 -7.81 7.55 6.97
C PHE A 140 -6.99 8.84 6.72
N ALA A 141 -6.43 9.40 7.80
CA ALA A 141 -5.59 10.57 7.75
C ALA A 141 -4.14 10.22 8.15
N ASP A 142 -3.19 10.83 7.46
CA ASP A 142 -1.73 10.73 7.73
C ASP A 142 -1.21 9.28 7.86
N ARG A 143 -1.79 8.37 7.09
CA ARG A 143 -1.33 6.98 7.06
C ARG A 143 0.01 6.87 6.33
N ARG A 144 0.96 6.23 6.99
CA ARG A 144 2.34 6.10 6.52
C ARG A 144 2.59 4.69 5.99
N PHE A 145 3.05 4.62 4.75
CA PHE A 145 3.40 3.36 4.09
C PHE A 145 4.89 3.36 3.79
N GLN A 146 5.59 2.32 4.22
CA GLN A 146 7.01 2.16 3.92
C GLN A 146 7.15 1.67 2.47
N ILE A 147 7.72 2.53 1.61
CA ILE A 147 7.92 2.26 0.17
C ILE A 147 9.40 2.16 -0.22
N GLY A 148 10.29 2.22 0.73
CA GLY A 148 11.72 2.10 0.51
C GLY A 148 12.42 1.36 1.64
N THR A 149 13.74 1.23 1.53
CA THR A 149 14.57 0.48 2.48
C THR A 149 14.98 1.30 3.70
N HIS A 150 14.87 2.65 3.63
CA HIS A 150 15.27 3.55 4.69
C HIS A 150 14.05 4.12 5.42
N GLU A 151 14.22 4.46 6.67
CA GLU A 151 13.15 4.95 7.55
C GLU A 151 12.44 6.22 7.02
N ARG A 152 13.13 7.03 6.21
CA ARG A 152 12.60 8.26 5.62
C ARG A 152 11.81 8.05 4.33
N GLU A 153 11.88 6.87 3.74
CA GLU A 153 11.24 6.53 2.46
C GLU A 153 9.82 6.03 2.69
N LYS A 154 8.96 6.94 3.18
CA LYS A 154 7.54 6.67 3.48
C LYS A 154 6.66 7.52 2.58
N ALA A 155 5.63 6.91 2.01
CA ALA A 155 4.50 7.66 1.46
C ALA A 155 3.53 7.98 2.59
N VAL A 156 3.07 9.21 2.65
CA VAL A 156 2.00 9.64 3.54
C VAL A 156 0.77 9.89 2.68
N ILE A 157 -0.30 9.19 2.98
CA ILE A 157 -1.57 9.31 2.25
C ILE A 157 -2.66 9.70 3.23
N SER A 158 -3.41 10.72 2.84
CA SER A 158 -4.59 11.17 3.54
C SER A 158 -5.75 11.19 2.55
N VAL A 159 -6.87 10.62 2.93
CA VAL A 159 -8.11 10.71 2.17
C VAL A 159 -9.08 11.60 2.95
N ALA A 160 -9.68 12.56 2.26
CA ALA A 160 -10.64 13.46 2.88
C ALA A 160 -11.88 12.70 3.33
N ASN A 161 -12.52 13.20 4.38
CA ASN A 161 -13.81 12.68 4.82
C ASN A 161 -14.89 12.98 3.76
N MET A 162 -15.46 11.94 3.17
CA MET A 162 -16.47 12.02 2.12
C MET A 162 -17.90 11.79 2.65
N ARG A 163 -18.08 11.80 3.97
CA ARG A 163 -19.42 11.75 4.56
C ARG A 163 -20.16 13.05 4.32
N ILE A 164 -21.47 12.96 4.18
CA ILE A 164 -22.35 14.08 3.85
C ILE A 164 -22.22 15.23 4.85
N ASP A 165 -22.09 14.92 6.15
CA ASP A 165 -21.94 15.91 7.21
C ASP A 165 -20.64 16.74 7.09
N LYS A 166 -19.65 16.30 6.29
CA LYS A 166 -18.38 16.98 6.06
C LYS A 166 -18.24 17.62 4.68
N ILE A 167 -18.96 17.11 3.68
CA ILE A 167 -18.93 17.67 2.30
C ILE A 167 -19.67 19.01 2.20
N GLY A 168 -20.28 19.48 3.28
CA GLY A 168 -20.99 20.77 3.31
C GLY A 168 -22.39 20.74 2.69
N ALA A 169 -22.91 19.55 2.38
CA ALA A 169 -24.23 19.38 1.79
C ALA A 169 -25.38 19.40 2.82
N PHE A 170 -25.08 19.34 4.10
CA PHE A 170 -26.12 19.25 5.12
C PHE A 170 -25.79 20.05 6.38
N GLN A 171 -25.90 21.35 6.29
CA GLN A 171 -26.38 22.10 7.45
C GLN A 171 -27.90 21.97 7.40
N SER A 172 -28.45 21.09 8.21
CA SER A 172 -29.87 20.94 8.35
C SER A 172 -30.48 22.31 8.64
N SER A 173 -31.46 22.69 7.85
CA SER A 173 -32.29 23.88 8.00
C SER A 173 -33.14 23.87 9.29
N THR A 174 -32.56 23.46 10.41
CA THR A 174 -33.23 23.53 11.73
C THR A 174 -33.07 24.90 12.37
N SER A 175 -32.48 25.88 11.68
CA SER A 175 -32.30 27.24 12.21
C SER A 175 -33.20 28.29 11.53
N MET A 176 -34.16 27.91 10.71
CA MET A 176 -35.11 28.86 10.13
C MET A 176 -36.44 29.03 10.91
N ASP A 177 -36.65 28.27 11.99
CA ASP A 177 -37.89 28.29 12.74
C ASP A 177 -37.83 29.14 14.03
N GLU A 178 -36.68 29.68 14.41
CA GLU A 178 -36.56 30.49 15.62
C GLU A 178 -36.47 32.01 15.39
N ALA A 179 -36.45 32.48 14.14
CA ALA A 179 -36.39 33.91 13.85
C ALA A 179 -37.76 34.57 13.54
N GLY A 180 -38.85 33.87 13.76
CA GLY A 180 -40.22 34.29 13.39
C GLY A 180 -41.14 34.72 14.52
N THR A 181 -40.69 34.78 15.78
CA THR A 181 -41.53 35.25 16.89
C THR A 181 -40.77 36.24 17.79
N ALA A 182 -40.84 37.50 17.44
CA ALA A 182 -40.69 38.64 18.35
C ALA A 182 -41.56 39.80 17.84
#